data_bf2b9cbabd712ae3aa5304d5d8a5ed2e
#
_entry.id   bf2b9cbabd712ae3aa5304d5d8a5ed2e
#
_cell.length_a   1.000
_cell.length_b   1.000
_cell.length_c   1.000
_cell.angle_alpha   90.00
_cell.angle_beta   90.00
_cell.angle_gamma   90.00
#
_symmetry.space_group_name_H-M   'P 1'
#
loop_
_entity.id
_entity.type
_entity.pdbx_description
1 polymer ?
#
loop_
_entity_poly.entity_id
_entity_poly.type
_entity_poly.pdbx_seq_one_letter_code
_entity_poly.pdbx_strand_id
1 'polypeptide(L)'
;MSKLKVDQISKATGAAPAIFTLPAADGSANQLMKTDGSGQLGWATDSGKVLQMVYVYTGAYATGSTTMPFDDTIPQNTEGNEVMTLAITPTSASSKLLINVDVCGSSDVQGNWTAALFRDSTADALTATQVKASNYSPDQNDHCHLSWVADSSSTSATTFKVRCGQHNAGSWYFNGENGSSLFGGVANSGITIMEVSA
;
A
#
# COMPACT_ATOMS: atom_id res chain seq x y z
N MET A 1 47.05 23.84 -4.05
CA MET A 1 45.73 24.01 -4.67
C MET A 1 45.14 25.34 -4.23
N SER A 2 44.66 26.17 -5.17
CA SER A 2 43.91 27.37 -4.85
C SER A 2 42.54 27.02 -4.31
N LYS A 3 42.12 27.61 -3.19
CA LYS A 3 40.79 27.46 -2.59
C LYS A 3 40.02 28.77 -2.74
N LEU A 4 38.79 28.70 -3.26
CA LEU A 4 37.85 29.82 -3.21
C LEU A 4 37.14 29.78 -1.84
N LYS A 5 37.20 30.88 -1.08
CA LYS A 5 36.46 31.02 0.18
C LYS A 5 35.43 32.12 -0.03
N VAL A 6 34.16 31.76 0.06
CA VAL A 6 33.03 32.68 -0.07
C VAL A 6 31.97 32.34 0.96
N ASP A 7 31.32 33.33 1.55
CA ASP A 7 30.20 33.17 2.47
C ASP A 7 28.86 33.39 1.75
N GLN A 8 28.89 34.03 0.60
CA GLN A 8 27.72 34.37 -0.19
C GLN A 8 27.97 34.22 -1.69
N ILE A 9 26.94 33.84 -2.41
CA ILE A 9 26.93 33.82 -3.88
C ILE A 9 25.83 34.75 -4.34
N SER A 10 26.17 35.70 -5.24
CA SER A 10 25.19 36.62 -5.81
C SER A 10 25.15 36.53 -7.34
N LYS A 11 24.00 36.84 -7.92
CA LYS A 11 23.85 36.98 -9.36
C LYS A 11 24.52 38.27 -9.80
N ALA A 12 25.39 38.21 -10.79
CA ALA A 12 26.18 39.34 -11.26
C ALA A 12 25.40 40.45 -12.01
N THR A 13 24.16 40.15 -12.48
CA THR A 13 23.36 41.10 -13.28
C THR A 13 21.89 41.05 -12.88
N GLY A 14 21.24 42.22 -12.71
CA GLY A 14 19.82 42.41 -12.39
C GLY A 14 19.59 43.54 -11.40
N ALA A 15 18.36 44.06 -11.36
CA ALA A 15 17.99 45.23 -10.55
C ALA A 15 17.97 44.97 -9.04
N ALA A 16 17.99 43.70 -8.60
CA ALA A 16 18.24 43.30 -7.23
C ALA A 16 19.00 41.95 -7.28
N PRO A 17 20.27 41.92 -6.86
CA PRO A 17 21.02 40.67 -6.83
C PRO A 17 20.36 39.70 -5.80
N ALA A 18 19.95 38.54 -6.28
CA ALA A 18 19.62 37.44 -5.37
C ALA A 18 20.92 37.02 -4.68
N ILE A 19 21.01 37.22 -3.39
CA ILE A 19 22.16 36.82 -2.56
C ILE A 19 21.79 35.54 -1.88
N PHE A 20 22.61 34.49 -2.06
CA PHE A 20 22.48 33.25 -1.34
C PHE A 20 23.58 33.15 -0.28
N THR A 21 23.21 33.04 0.98
CA THR A 21 24.14 32.83 2.09
C THR A 21 24.38 31.34 2.24
N LEU A 22 25.63 30.93 2.22
CA LEU A 22 26.04 29.55 2.36
C LEU A 22 25.90 29.08 3.82
N PRO A 23 25.64 27.78 4.05
CA PRO A 23 25.66 27.22 5.40
C PRO A 23 27.02 27.43 6.08
N ALA A 24 27.01 27.72 7.38
CA ALA A 24 28.22 27.94 8.16
C ALA A 24 29.04 26.66 8.42
N ALA A 25 28.43 25.53 8.28
CA ALA A 25 29.06 24.22 8.47
C ALA A 25 28.78 23.28 7.29
N ASP A 26 29.60 22.28 7.13
CA ASP A 26 29.37 21.22 6.15
C ASP A 26 28.15 20.38 6.53
N GLY A 27 27.49 19.78 5.52
CA GLY A 27 26.39 18.86 5.71
C GLY A 27 26.84 17.45 6.06
N SER A 28 25.89 16.63 6.51
CA SER A 28 26.11 15.19 6.67
C SER A 28 25.95 14.49 5.31
N ALA A 29 26.45 13.25 5.22
CA ALA A 29 26.29 12.44 4.02
C ALA A 29 24.79 12.33 3.63
N ASN A 30 24.51 12.37 2.33
CA ASN A 30 23.17 12.30 1.74
C ASN A 30 22.24 13.50 2.05
N GLN A 31 22.78 14.63 2.47
CA GLN A 31 22.01 15.88 2.54
C GLN A 31 22.14 16.68 1.24
N LEU A 32 21.06 17.35 0.89
CA LEU A 32 20.99 18.28 -0.24
C LEU A 32 21.08 19.71 0.26
N MET A 33 21.73 20.57 -0.52
CA MET A 33 21.69 22.01 -0.27
C MET A 33 20.34 22.56 -0.74
N LYS A 34 19.57 23.16 0.15
CA LYS A 34 18.22 23.66 -0.10
C LYS A 34 18.10 25.11 0.34
N THR A 35 17.34 25.91 -0.44
CA THR A 35 16.98 27.28 -0.05
C THR A 35 15.75 27.27 0.87
N ASP A 36 15.70 28.21 1.80
CA ASP A 36 14.54 28.52 2.64
C ASP A 36 13.53 29.47 1.95
N GLY A 37 13.85 29.95 0.72
CA GLY A 37 13.04 30.93 -0.02
C GLY A 37 13.38 32.39 0.29
N SER A 38 14.23 32.69 1.30
CA SER A 38 14.64 34.02 1.71
C SER A 38 16.11 34.33 1.38
N GLY A 39 16.79 33.41 0.68
CA GLY A 39 18.20 33.56 0.30
C GLY A 39 19.18 32.84 1.23
N GLN A 40 18.72 32.18 2.29
CA GLN A 40 19.53 31.27 3.08
C GLN A 40 19.58 29.88 2.42
N LEU A 41 20.78 29.34 2.32
CA LEU A 41 20.99 27.93 1.95
C LEU A 41 21.29 27.13 3.22
N GLY A 42 20.67 25.96 3.31
CA GLY A 42 20.84 25.02 4.42
C GLY A 42 20.93 23.58 3.92
N TRP A 43 21.32 22.70 4.80
CA TRP A 43 21.36 21.27 4.53
C TRP A 43 19.99 20.64 4.87
N ALA A 44 19.44 19.90 3.96
CA ALA A 44 18.18 19.16 4.15
C ALA A 44 18.38 17.70 3.77
N THR A 45 17.75 16.82 4.51
CA THR A 45 17.67 15.42 4.09
C THR A 45 16.83 15.32 2.82
N ASP A 46 17.32 14.57 1.85
CA ASP A 46 16.52 14.22 0.68
C ASP A 46 15.48 13.19 1.11
N SER A 47 14.33 13.68 1.55
CA SER A 47 13.16 12.83 1.75
C SER A 47 12.39 12.82 0.43
N GLY A 48 12.67 11.83 -0.41
CA GLY A 48 11.85 11.55 -1.58
C GLY A 48 10.36 11.46 -1.21
N LYS A 49 9.48 11.63 -2.19
CA LYS A 49 8.02 11.52 -1.95
C LYS A 49 7.61 10.13 -1.45
N VAL A 50 8.24 9.07 -1.95
CA VAL A 50 8.07 7.70 -1.45
C VAL A 50 9.11 7.47 -0.36
N LEU A 51 8.65 7.24 0.87
CA LEU A 51 9.50 7.06 2.05
C LEU A 51 9.92 5.60 2.20
N GLN A 52 9.00 4.67 1.94
CA GLN A 52 9.25 3.24 1.92
C GLN A 52 8.18 2.50 1.14
N MET A 53 8.47 1.26 0.78
CA MET A 53 7.53 0.32 0.19
C MET A 53 7.73 -1.05 0.83
N VAL A 54 6.63 -1.68 1.23
CA VAL A 54 6.58 -3.06 1.70
C VAL A 54 5.58 -3.84 0.86
N TYR A 55 5.81 -5.11 0.67
CA TYR A 55 4.92 -5.96 -0.12
C TYR A 55 4.98 -7.42 0.32
N VAL A 56 3.92 -8.15 0.02
CA VAL A 56 3.85 -9.60 0.05
C VAL A 56 3.14 -10.09 -1.20
N TYR A 57 3.70 -11.10 -1.84
CA TYR A 57 3.06 -11.85 -2.93
C TYR A 57 3.08 -13.33 -2.57
N THR A 58 2.01 -14.02 -2.89
CA THR A 58 1.89 -15.46 -2.63
C THR A 58 1.15 -16.16 -3.76
N GLY A 59 1.70 -17.26 -4.23
CA GLY A 59 1.04 -18.22 -5.11
C GLY A 59 0.52 -19.45 -4.36
N ALA A 60 0.61 -19.43 -3.02
CA ALA A 60 0.11 -20.55 -2.21
C ALA A 60 -1.40 -20.71 -2.38
N TYR A 61 -1.81 -21.92 -2.75
CA TYR A 61 -3.22 -22.26 -2.80
C TYR A 61 -3.80 -22.36 -1.39
N ALA A 62 -5.01 -21.82 -1.23
CA ALA A 62 -5.80 -21.99 -0.02
C ALA A 62 -7.29 -22.09 -0.36
N THR A 63 -8.08 -22.60 0.56
CA THR A 63 -9.53 -22.69 0.44
C THR A 63 -10.20 -22.29 1.74
N GLY A 64 -11.43 -21.84 1.66
CA GLY A 64 -12.25 -21.49 2.80
C GLY A 64 -13.73 -21.63 2.49
N SER A 65 -14.53 -21.58 3.54
CA SER A 65 -16.00 -21.69 3.44
C SER A 65 -16.76 -20.66 4.28
N THR A 66 -16.03 -19.77 4.97
CA THR A 66 -16.67 -18.69 5.72
C THR A 66 -17.25 -17.69 4.73
N THR A 67 -18.53 -17.40 4.89
CA THR A 67 -19.24 -16.44 4.02
C THR A 67 -18.82 -15.01 4.31
N MET A 68 -18.93 -14.18 3.29
CA MET A 68 -18.92 -12.73 3.39
C MET A 68 -20.20 -12.23 2.73
N PRO A 69 -21.21 -11.80 3.53
CA PRO A 69 -22.53 -11.45 3.01
C PRO A 69 -22.44 -10.37 1.93
N PHE A 70 -23.32 -10.49 0.95
CA PHE A 70 -23.52 -9.47 -0.08
C PHE A 70 -24.79 -8.70 0.26
N ASP A 71 -24.67 -7.74 1.15
CA ASP A 71 -25.75 -6.89 1.64
C ASP A 71 -25.30 -5.42 1.77
N ASP A 72 -26.09 -4.57 2.39
CA ASP A 72 -25.77 -3.15 2.61
C ASP A 72 -25.12 -2.91 3.98
N THR A 73 -24.28 -3.85 4.44
CA THR A 73 -23.50 -3.70 5.68
C THR A 73 -22.01 -3.70 5.37
N ILE A 74 -21.21 -3.03 6.23
CA ILE A 74 -19.75 -3.05 6.11
C ILE A 74 -19.26 -4.45 6.48
N PRO A 75 -18.43 -5.11 5.64
CA PRO A 75 -17.85 -6.40 5.98
C PRO A 75 -17.10 -6.36 7.30
N GLN A 76 -17.30 -7.37 8.12
CA GLN A 76 -16.72 -7.48 9.45
C GLN A 76 -15.49 -8.40 9.45
N ASN A 77 -14.57 -8.18 10.39
CA ASN A 77 -13.36 -9.00 10.53
C ASN A 77 -13.62 -10.46 10.97
N THR A 78 -14.87 -10.82 11.23
CA THR A 78 -15.33 -12.18 11.49
C THR A 78 -15.88 -12.88 10.24
N GLU A 79 -16.06 -12.13 9.14
CA GLU A 79 -16.57 -12.63 7.87
C GLU A 79 -15.43 -13.01 6.93
N GLY A 80 -15.67 -13.97 6.05
CA GLY A 80 -14.65 -14.56 5.19
C GLY A 80 -13.47 -15.16 5.98
N ASN A 81 -12.42 -15.53 5.27
CA ASN A 81 -11.18 -16.03 5.87
C ASN A 81 -10.02 -15.08 5.56
N GLU A 82 -9.10 -14.88 6.50
CA GLU A 82 -7.87 -14.11 6.27
C GLU A 82 -6.96 -14.89 5.32
N VAL A 83 -6.56 -14.25 4.20
CA VAL A 83 -5.73 -14.87 3.15
C VAL A 83 -4.36 -14.23 3.04
N MET A 84 -4.24 -12.96 3.38
CA MET A 84 -2.96 -12.25 3.38
C MET A 84 -2.91 -11.24 4.53
N THR A 85 -1.69 -11.02 5.01
CA THR A 85 -1.40 -9.99 6.01
C THR A 85 -0.06 -9.32 5.71
N LEU A 86 0.04 -8.02 5.93
CA LEU A 86 1.27 -7.25 5.76
C LEU A 86 1.34 -6.13 6.80
N ALA A 87 2.47 -6.06 7.50
CA ALA A 87 2.73 -4.98 8.44
C ALA A 87 3.66 -3.93 7.83
N ILE A 88 3.45 -2.67 8.22
CA ILE A 88 4.34 -1.55 7.93
C ILE A 88 4.56 -0.76 9.22
N THR A 89 5.78 -0.28 9.44
CA THR A 89 6.09 0.68 10.50
C THR A 89 6.35 2.04 9.84
N PRO A 90 5.39 2.97 9.87
CA PRO A 90 5.56 4.24 9.18
C PRO A 90 6.72 5.05 9.75
N THR A 91 7.42 5.78 8.87
CA THR A 91 8.53 6.66 9.25
C THR A 91 8.05 8.02 9.75
N SER A 92 6.81 8.39 9.42
CA SER A 92 6.18 9.63 9.86
C SER A 92 4.71 9.43 10.19
N ALA A 93 4.25 10.03 11.30
CA ALA A 93 2.84 10.02 11.70
C ALA A 93 1.93 10.86 10.78
N SER A 94 2.51 11.73 9.95
CA SER A 94 1.76 12.57 8.98
C SER A 94 1.76 12.01 7.57
N SER A 95 2.47 10.93 7.29
CA SER A 95 2.53 10.33 5.96
C SER A 95 1.21 9.65 5.57
N LYS A 96 1.07 9.36 4.29
CA LYS A 96 -0.03 8.57 3.72
C LYS A 96 0.47 7.18 3.35
N LEU A 97 -0.39 6.19 3.53
CA LEU A 97 -0.15 4.81 3.13
C LEU A 97 -1.05 4.50 1.93
N LEU A 98 -0.44 4.28 0.77
CA LEU A 98 -1.12 3.84 -0.43
C LEU A 98 -1.09 2.32 -0.45
N ILE A 99 -2.25 1.70 -0.37
CA ILE A 99 -2.41 0.25 -0.29
C ILE A 99 -3.07 -0.23 -1.57
N ASN A 100 -2.41 -1.17 -2.24
CA ASN A 100 -2.96 -1.87 -3.39
C ASN A 100 -2.96 -3.37 -3.12
N VAL A 101 -4.09 -3.99 -3.39
CA VAL A 101 -4.32 -5.42 -3.20
C VAL A 101 -4.84 -6.00 -4.50
N ASP A 102 -4.28 -7.11 -4.89
CA ASP A 102 -4.81 -7.95 -5.97
C ASP A 102 -5.00 -9.37 -5.45
N VAL A 103 -6.19 -9.90 -5.58
CA VAL A 103 -6.55 -11.22 -5.07
C VAL A 103 -7.11 -12.05 -6.19
N CYS A 104 -6.38 -13.11 -6.53
CA CYS A 104 -6.78 -14.11 -7.50
C CYS A 104 -7.55 -15.24 -6.80
N GLY A 105 -8.71 -15.60 -7.31
CA GLY A 105 -9.50 -16.68 -6.72
C GLY A 105 -10.71 -17.08 -7.51
N SER A 106 -11.35 -18.14 -7.05
CA SER A 106 -12.57 -18.71 -7.63
C SER A 106 -13.52 -19.23 -6.54
N SER A 107 -14.70 -19.66 -6.95
CA SER A 107 -15.76 -20.16 -6.07
C SER A 107 -16.43 -21.37 -6.73
N ASP A 108 -16.78 -22.38 -5.92
CA ASP A 108 -17.49 -23.59 -6.40
C ASP A 108 -19.01 -23.39 -6.54
N VAL A 109 -19.52 -22.24 -6.11
CA VAL A 109 -20.94 -21.91 -6.20
C VAL A 109 -21.15 -20.58 -6.92
N GLN A 110 -22.34 -20.48 -7.53
CA GLN A 110 -22.78 -19.20 -8.09
C GLN A 110 -22.95 -18.16 -6.99
N GLY A 111 -22.47 -16.97 -7.25
CA GLY A 111 -22.62 -15.85 -6.33
C GLY A 111 -21.53 -14.83 -6.49
N ASN A 112 -21.40 -13.99 -5.49
CA ASN A 112 -20.36 -13.01 -5.44
C ASN A 112 -19.22 -13.52 -4.56
N TRP A 113 -18.01 -13.40 -5.06
CA TRP A 113 -16.80 -13.59 -4.32
C TRP A 113 -16.22 -12.22 -3.97
N THR A 114 -16.00 -11.99 -2.68
CA THR A 114 -15.67 -10.68 -2.13
C THR A 114 -14.29 -10.72 -1.49
N ALA A 115 -13.50 -9.68 -1.72
CA ALA A 115 -12.30 -9.38 -0.95
C ALA A 115 -12.50 -8.08 -0.17
N ALA A 116 -12.02 -8.04 1.07
CA ALA A 116 -12.10 -6.89 1.95
C ALA A 116 -10.77 -6.64 2.66
N LEU A 117 -10.44 -5.35 2.84
CA LEU A 117 -9.21 -4.89 3.49
C LEU A 117 -9.53 -4.38 4.89
N PHE A 118 -8.78 -4.84 5.87
CA PHE A 118 -8.89 -4.45 7.29
C PHE A 118 -7.57 -3.87 7.79
N ARG A 119 -7.66 -3.09 8.88
CA ARG A 119 -6.48 -2.56 9.58
C ARG A 119 -6.48 -3.02 11.02
N ASP A 120 -5.39 -3.62 11.46
CA ASP A 120 -5.15 -4.09 12.82
C ASP A 120 -6.28 -5.01 13.32
N SER A 121 -6.94 -4.66 14.42
CA SER A 121 -8.06 -5.39 15.01
C SER A 121 -9.42 -4.70 14.79
N THR A 122 -9.49 -3.69 13.90
CA THR A 122 -10.77 -3.02 13.59
C THR A 122 -11.79 -4.02 13.09
N ALA A 123 -13.04 -3.89 13.57
CA ALA A 123 -14.13 -4.77 13.16
C ALA A 123 -14.53 -4.52 11.70
N ASP A 124 -14.64 -3.25 11.33
CA ASP A 124 -15.11 -2.79 10.02
C ASP A 124 -14.00 -2.82 8.97
N ALA A 125 -14.33 -3.26 7.76
CA ALA A 125 -13.43 -3.16 6.62
C ALA A 125 -13.19 -1.70 6.22
N LEU A 126 -11.98 -1.41 5.74
CA LEU A 126 -11.64 -0.12 5.14
C LEU A 126 -12.24 0.04 3.75
N THR A 127 -12.26 -1.03 3.00
CA THR A 127 -12.82 -1.12 1.64
C THR A 127 -13.08 -2.58 1.31
N ALA A 128 -14.02 -2.82 0.41
CA ALA A 128 -14.32 -4.14 -0.13
C ALA A 128 -14.68 -4.03 -1.60
N THR A 129 -14.43 -5.10 -2.34
CA THR A 129 -14.85 -5.26 -3.72
C THR A 129 -15.25 -6.70 -3.98
N GLN A 130 -15.94 -6.92 -5.07
CA GLN A 130 -16.43 -8.24 -5.43
C GLN A 130 -16.28 -8.50 -6.91
N VAL A 131 -16.23 -9.77 -7.26
CA VAL A 131 -16.48 -10.28 -8.60
C VAL A 131 -17.66 -11.26 -8.56
N LYS A 132 -18.37 -11.35 -9.66
CA LYS A 132 -19.53 -12.24 -9.76
C LYS A 132 -19.11 -13.51 -10.47
N ALA A 133 -19.11 -14.65 -9.78
CA ALA A 133 -19.02 -15.95 -10.43
C ALA A 133 -20.21 -16.13 -11.37
N SER A 134 -19.92 -16.36 -12.65
CA SER A 134 -20.96 -16.44 -13.69
C SER A 134 -21.84 -17.70 -13.51
N ASN A 135 -23.05 -17.62 -14.01
CA ASN A 135 -24.01 -18.73 -14.00
C ASN A 135 -23.57 -19.98 -14.79
N TYR A 136 -22.47 -19.90 -15.54
CA TYR A 136 -22.04 -20.92 -16.50
C TYR A 136 -20.81 -21.73 -16.06
N SER A 137 -20.02 -21.21 -15.14
CA SER A 137 -18.85 -21.91 -14.62
C SER A 137 -18.60 -21.46 -13.19
N PRO A 138 -18.92 -22.28 -12.18
CA PRO A 138 -18.58 -21.98 -10.80
C PRO A 138 -17.07 -21.93 -10.56
N ASP A 139 -16.28 -22.51 -11.45
CA ASP A 139 -14.82 -22.59 -11.36
C ASP A 139 -14.11 -21.44 -12.07
N GLN A 140 -14.80 -20.33 -12.36
CA GLN A 140 -14.17 -19.18 -13.01
C GLN A 140 -13.23 -18.48 -12.06
N ASN A 141 -11.96 -18.41 -12.45
CA ASN A 141 -10.94 -17.66 -11.72
C ASN A 141 -11.01 -16.17 -12.09
N ASP A 142 -11.14 -15.34 -11.10
CA ASP A 142 -11.27 -13.90 -11.22
C ASP A 142 -10.33 -13.16 -10.28
N HIS A 143 -10.17 -11.85 -10.49
CA HIS A 143 -9.36 -10.98 -9.67
C HIS A 143 -10.21 -9.91 -8.95
N CYS A 144 -10.11 -9.88 -7.63
CA CYS A 144 -10.56 -8.74 -6.82
C CYS A 144 -9.42 -7.75 -6.63
N HIS A 145 -9.62 -6.52 -7.08
CA HIS A 145 -8.65 -5.45 -6.92
C HIS A 145 -9.15 -4.41 -5.93
N LEU A 146 -8.34 -4.09 -4.91
CA LEU A 146 -8.62 -3.08 -3.89
C LEU A 146 -7.53 -2.01 -3.91
N SER A 147 -7.94 -0.76 -3.79
CA SER A 147 -7.02 0.37 -3.61
C SER A 147 -7.54 1.26 -2.48
N TRP A 148 -6.68 1.63 -1.57
CA TRP A 148 -7.02 2.47 -0.43
C TRP A 148 -5.89 3.41 -0.05
N VAL A 149 -6.25 4.58 0.48
CA VAL A 149 -5.30 5.53 1.05
C VAL A 149 -5.65 5.73 2.51
N ALA A 150 -4.72 5.41 3.40
CA ALA A 150 -4.88 5.59 4.83
C ALA A 150 -3.89 6.65 5.35
N ASP A 151 -4.27 7.33 6.43
CA ASP A 151 -3.31 8.09 7.23
C ASP A 151 -2.45 7.13 8.05
N SER A 152 -1.14 7.39 8.13
CA SER A 152 -0.25 6.63 9.01
C SER A 152 -0.66 6.83 10.48
N SER A 153 -0.96 8.06 10.86
CA SER A 153 -1.41 8.52 12.20
C SER A 153 -0.45 8.16 13.36
N SER A 154 0.57 7.36 13.12
CA SER A 154 1.54 6.87 14.09
C SER A 154 2.79 6.37 13.40
N THR A 155 3.90 6.29 14.14
CA THR A 155 5.13 5.58 13.76
C THR A 155 5.22 4.18 14.38
N SER A 156 4.13 3.70 14.99
CA SER A 156 4.03 2.31 15.45
C SER A 156 3.67 1.38 14.29
N ALA A 157 4.05 0.12 14.42
CA ALA A 157 3.68 -0.90 13.44
C ALA A 157 2.15 -0.99 13.32
N THR A 158 1.66 -1.00 12.09
CA THR A 158 0.26 -1.23 11.74
C THR A 158 0.17 -2.37 10.74
N THR A 159 -0.85 -3.19 10.86
CA THR A 159 -1.02 -4.41 10.06
C THR A 159 -2.26 -4.30 9.20
N PHE A 160 -2.12 -4.57 7.91
CA PHE A 160 -3.23 -4.68 6.98
C PHE A 160 -3.49 -6.15 6.67
N LYS A 161 -4.77 -6.50 6.64
CA LYS A 161 -5.23 -7.88 6.46
C LYS A 161 -6.24 -7.93 5.34
N VAL A 162 -6.12 -8.93 4.49
CA VAL A 162 -7.05 -9.19 3.40
C VAL A 162 -7.84 -10.43 3.75
N ARG A 163 -9.15 -10.30 3.72
CA ARG A 163 -10.08 -11.42 3.93
C ARG A 163 -10.90 -11.63 2.67
N CYS A 164 -11.16 -12.90 2.38
CA CYS A 164 -11.98 -13.29 1.24
C CYS A 164 -13.10 -14.21 1.70
N GLY A 165 -14.22 -14.11 1.02
CA GLY A 165 -15.38 -14.95 1.25
C GLY A 165 -16.35 -14.88 0.08
N GLN A 166 -17.21 -15.86 -0.02
CA GLN A 166 -18.31 -15.85 -0.98
C GLN A 166 -19.64 -15.56 -0.27
N HIS A 167 -20.61 -15.06 -1.02
CA HIS A 167 -21.93 -14.72 -0.49
C HIS A 167 -22.71 -15.98 -0.03
N ASN A 168 -22.72 -17.01 -0.86
CA ASN A 168 -23.46 -18.24 -0.59
C ASN A 168 -22.60 -19.25 0.18
N ALA A 169 -23.24 -20.18 0.88
CA ALA A 169 -22.52 -21.32 1.48
C ALA A 169 -21.89 -22.19 0.39
N GLY A 170 -20.63 -22.53 0.55
CA GLY A 170 -19.82 -23.31 -0.38
C GLY A 170 -18.33 -23.07 -0.14
N SER A 171 -17.47 -23.53 -1.05
CA SER A 171 -16.03 -23.34 -0.96
C SER A 171 -15.58 -22.25 -1.92
N TRP A 172 -14.65 -21.44 -1.49
CA TRP A 172 -13.90 -20.54 -2.37
C TRP A 172 -12.42 -20.93 -2.37
N TYR A 173 -11.72 -20.56 -3.43
CA TYR A 173 -10.35 -20.96 -3.67
C TYR A 173 -9.48 -19.73 -3.91
N PHE A 174 -8.37 -19.67 -3.21
CA PHE A 174 -7.37 -18.60 -3.30
C PHE A 174 -6.19 -19.08 -4.13
N ASN A 175 -5.76 -18.31 -5.13
CA ASN A 175 -4.69 -18.63 -6.08
C ASN A 175 -4.91 -19.98 -6.80
N GLY A 176 -6.15 -20.34 -7.01
CA GLY A 176 -6.45 -21.65 -7.57
C GLY A 176 -7.91 -21.83 -7.90
N GLU A 177 -8.22 -23.02 -8.32
CA GLU A 177 -9.52 -23.46 -8.76
C GLU A 177 -9.70 -24.95 -8.42
N ASN A 178 -10.88 -25.31 -7.96
CA ASN A 178 -11.35 -26.69 -7.82
C ASN A 178 -10.34 -27.63 -7.13
N GLY A 179 -9.72 -27.16 -6.05
CA GLY A 179 -8.80 -27.96 -5.25
C GLY A 179 -7.34 -27.91 -5.70
N SER A 180 -6.97 -27.09 -6.68
CA SER A 180 -5.62 -27.03 -7.23
C SER A 180 -5.14 -25.60 -7.47
N SER A 181 -3.83 -25.38 -7.33
CA SER A 181 -3.19 -24.14 -7.78
C SER A 181 -3.22 -24.05 -9.31
N LEU A 182 -3.23 -22.82 -9.83
CA LEU A 182 -3.16 -22.56 -11.27
C LEU A 182 -1.73 -22.28 -11.72
N PHE A 183 -1.48 -22.57 -13.01
CA PHE A 183 -0.23 -22.28 -13.71
C PHE A 183 1.03 -22.77 -12.94
N GLY A 184 0.94 -23.92 -12.27
CA GLY A 184 2.07 -24.44 -11.50
C GLY A 184 2.38 -23.63 -10.24
N GLY A 185 1.43 -22.83 -9.74
CA GLY A 185 1.59 -21.98 -8.55
C GLY A 185 2.13 -20.57 -8.84
N VAL A 186 2.20 -20.13 -10.11
CA VAL A 186 2.59 -18.77 -10.45
C VAL A 186 1.40 -17.81 -10.59
N ALA A 187 0.15 -18.31 -10.59
CA ALA A 187 -0.99 -17.47 -10.28
C ALA A 187 -0.82 -16.95 -8.85
N ASN A 188 -0.80 -15.64 -8.66
CA ASN A 188 -0.50 -15.07 -7.35
C ASN A 188 -1.44 -13.94 -6.98
N SER A 189 -1.53 -13.73 -5.68
CA SER A 189 -2.17 -12.57 -5.06
C SER A 189 -1.13 -11.76 -4.31
N GLY A 190 -1.40 -10.49 -4.11
CA GLY A 190 -0.44 -9.61 -3.46
C GLY A 190 -1.07 -8.42 -2.76
N ILE A 191 -0.33 -7.90 -1.79
CA ILE A 191 -0.58 -6.62 -1.14
C ILE A 191 0.71 -5.81 -1.18
N THR A 192 0.61 -4.57 -1.62
CA THR A 192 1.70 -3.60 -1.63
C THR A 192 1.28 -2.36 -0.87
N ILE A 193 2.14 -1.86 -0.01
CA ILE A 193 1.93 -0.62 0.74
C ILE A 193 3.10 0.30 0.47
N MET A 194 2.81 1.51 -0.03
CA MET A 194 3.78 2.59 -0.18
C MET A 194 3.49 3.67 0.84
N GLU A 195 4.48 4.04 1.64
CA GLU A 195 4.43 5.23 2.47
C GLU A 195 4.90 6.43 1.66
N VAL A 196 4.09 7.46 1.58
CA VAL A 196 4.42 8.72 0.90
C VAL A 196 4.38 9.89 1.87
N SER A 197 5.29 10.84 1.69
CA SER A 197 5.27 12.05 2.50
C SER A 197 3.99 12.86 2.23
N ALA A 198 3.43 13.47 3.26
CA ALA A 198 2.34 14.44 3.13
C ALA A 198 2.79 15.70 2.40
#